data_47012d2c67ab32f88b8af89eb55f30d9
#
_entry.id   47012d2c67ab32f88b8af89eb55f30d9
#
_cell.length_a   1.000
_cell.length_b   1.000
_cell.length_c   1.000
_cell.angle_alpha   90.00
_cell.angle_beta   90.00
_cell.angle_gamma   90.00
#
_symmetry.space_group_name_H-M   'P 1'
#
loop_
_entity.id
_entity.type
_entity.pdbx_description
1 polymer ?
#
loop_
_entity_poly.entity_id
_entity_poly.type
_entity_poly.pdbx_seq_one_letter_code
_entity_poly.pdbx_strand_id
1 'polypeptide(L)'
;AVSFLVAFSGAMFSLKSYKGLKLKKRLVSVAVIIAIVIGGYNFYINSSGVVNAGIIDSQWNPQLTYAQNGSVLSFTTSWKYIKNNKPDEYSTDDVEKIAKNFKSDSTDKNSAKTKKMPNVIAIMNESLADLNVDGPFETSEDYLPFIHSLTKNTIKGKLYVSIEGANTANSEFEFLTGNSLAFFAPRAVPYNNYVKGVVPSLTR
;
A
#
# COMPACT_ATOMS: atom_id res chain seq x y z
N ALA A 1 13.37 21.82 -1.00
CA ALA A 1 13.87 21.12 0.19
C ALA A 1 15.26 21.58 0.60
N VAL A 2 16.22 21.71 -0.30
CA VAL A 2 17.49 22.41 -0.02
C VAL A 2 17.20 23.79 0.52
N SER A 3 16.25 24.51 -0.08
CA SER A 3 15.76 25.81 0.38
C SER A 3 15.18 25.78 1.81
N PHE A 4 14.51 24.69 2.19
CA PHE A 4 13.95 24.53 3.54
C PHE A 4 15.07 24.25 4.58
N LEU A 5 16.01 23.38 4.23
CA LEU A 5 17.18 23.10 5.08
C LEU A 5 18.09 24.32 5.22
N VAL A 6 18.27 25.09 4.14
CA VAL A 6 19.02 26.35 4.18
C VAL A 6 18.27 27.42 4.98
N ALA A 7 16.94 27.53 4.82
CA ALA A 7 16.14 28.44 5.63
C ALA A 7 16.09 28.01 7.11
N PHE A 8 15.99 26.70 7.39
CA PHE A 8 16.01 26.17 8.76
C PHE A 8 17.38 26.34 9.42
N SER A 9 18.47 26.04 8.71
CA SER A 9 19.83 26.26 9.21
C SER A 9 20.12 27.74 9.36
N GLY A 10 19.68 28.59 8.44
CA GLY A 10 19.76 30.06 8.54
C GLY A 10 18.97 30.63 9.73
N ALA A 11 17.76 30.09 9.98
CA ALA A 11 16.97 30.47 11.16
C ALA A 11 17.63 30.00 12.46
N MET A 12 18.19 28.79 12.51
CA MET A 12 18.97 28.30 13.66
C MET A 12 20.24 29.12 13.91
N PHE A 13 20.96 29.52 12.85
CA PHE A 13 22.14 30.39 12.96
C PHE A 13 21.76 31.81 13.43
N SER A 14 20.67 32.36 12.91
CA SER A 14 20.12 33.66 13.32
C SER A 14 19.70 33.64 14.80
N LEU A 15 19.12 32.55 15.30
CA LEU A 15 18.78 32.39 16.72
C LEU A 15 20.02 32.35 17.62
N LYS A 16 21.16 31.87 17.12
CA LYS A 16 22.42 31.82 17.85
C LYS A 16 23.14 33.16 17.89
N SER A 17 22.94 34.00 16.86
CA SER A 17 23.60 35.28 16.72
C SER A 17 22.89 36.45 17.43
N TYR A 18 21.61 36.30 17.76
CA TYR A 18 20.83 37.39 18.40
C TYR A 18 20.95 37.36 19.93
N LYS A 19 21.99 38.02 20.45
CA LYS A 19 22.19 38.23 21.90
C LYS A 19 21.15 39.12 22.59
N GLY A 20 20.17 39.67 21.88
CA GLY A 20 19.26 40.68 22.37
C GLY A 20 17.76 40.35 22.42
N LEU A 21 17.30 39.21 21.93
CA LEU A 21 15.87 38.90 21.98
C LEU A 21 15.43 38.44 23.38
N LYS A 22 14.45 39.20 23.95
CA LYS A 22 13.81 38.81 25.22
C LYS A 22 13.23 37.40 25.11
N LEU A 23 13.30 36.61 26.17
CA LEU A 23 12.88 35.21 26.22
C LEU A 23 11.48 34.98 25.60
N LYS A 24 10.53 35.87 25.83
CA LYS A 24 9.18 35.84 25.24
C LYS A 24 9.19 35.78 23.70
N LYS A 25 10.03 36.61 23.06
CA LYS A 25 10.13 36.62 21.57
C LYS A 25 10.75 35.34 21.03
N ARG A 26 11.69 34.74 21.75
CA ARG A 26 12.26 33.43 21.37
C ARG A 26 11.23 32.31 21.47
N LEU A 27 10.45 32.28 22.54
CA LEU A 27 9.37 31.32 22.71
C LEU A 27 8.30 31.42 21.62
N VAL A 28 7.91 32.69 21.27
CA VAL A 28 6.96 32.89 20.16
C VAL A 28 7.53 32.40 18.83
N SER A 29 8.80 32.71 18.52
CA SER A 29 9.42 32.22 17.27
C SER A 29 9.48 30.69 17.19
N VAL A 30 9.81 30.04 18.28
CA VAL A 30 9.81 28.59 18.37
C VAL A 30 8.40 28.03 18.19
N ALA A 31 7.39 28.61 18.83
CA ALA A 31 6.00 28.20 18.67
C ALA A 31 5.51 28.35 17.22
N VAL A 32 5.86 29.44 16.54
CA VAL A 32 5.54 29.67 15.13
C VAL A 32 6.21 28.61 14.24
N ILE A 33 7.47 28.30 14.47
CA ILE A 33 8.19 27.26 13.71
C ILE A 33 7.52 25.90 13.92
N ILE A 34 7.19 25.55 15.16
CA ILE A 34 6.50 24.31 15.49
C ILE A 34 5.13 24.26 14.80
N ALA A 35 4.36 25.36 14.82
CA ALA A 35 3.07 25.44 14.14
C ALA A 35 3.20 25.25 12.61
N ILE A 36 4.22 25.84 11.99
CA ILE A 36 4.50 25.66 10.55
C ILE A 36 4.89 24.20 10.25
N VAL A 37 5.70 23.59 11.09
CA VAL A 37 6.10 22.19 10.92
C VAL A 37 4.90 21.25 11.09
N ILE A 38 4.09 21.46 12.11
CA ILE A 38 2.87 20.67 12.35
C ILE A 38 1.86 20.88 11.21
N GLY A 39 1.63 22.12 10.80
CA GLY A 39 0.72 22.45 9.69
C GLY A 39 1.19 21.87 8.37
N GLY A 40 2.48 22.00 8.07
CA GLY A 40 3.09 21.39 6.90
C GLY A 40 3.03 19.86 6.92
N TYR A 41 3.27 19.26 8.07
CA TYR A 41 3.16 17.81 8.26
C TYR A 41 1.72 17.32 8.07
N ASN A 42 0.72 17.99 8.64
CA ASN A 42 -0.69 17.64 8.44
C ASN A 42 -1.13 17.83 6.97
N PHE A 43 -0.74 18.94 6.33
CA PHE A 43 -0.99 19.16 4.91
C PHE A 43 -0.39 18.04 4.05
N TYR A 44 0.79 17.60 4.43
CA TYR A 44 1.56 16.62 3.73
C TYR A 44 1.04 15.17 3.91
N ILE A 45 0.57 14.82 5.10
CA ILE A 45 -0.03 13.51 5.39
C ILE A 45 -1.43 13.41 4.78
N ASN A 46 -2.15 14.52 4.68
CA ASN A 46 -3.45 14.53 4.04
C ASN A 46 -3.25 14.34 2.52
N SER A 47 -3.58 13.14 2.04
CA SER A 47 -3.39 12.73 0.64
C SER A 47 -4.01 13.71 -0.37
N SER A 48 -5.10 14.37 0.00
CA SER A 48 -5.77 15.38 -0.83
C SER A 48 -4.90 16.62 -1.05
N GLY A 49 -4.19 17.09 -0.04
CA GLY A 49 -3.30 18.25 -0.16
C GLY A 49 -2.12 17.99 -1.08
N VAL A 50 -1.54 16.78 -1.01
CA VAL A 50 -0.41 16.36 -1.85
C VAL A 50 -0.84 16.25 -3.32
N VAL A 51 -1.99 15.63 -3.58
CA VAL A 51 -2.53 15.48 -4.94
C VAL A 51 -2.89 16.83 -5.54
N ASN A 52 -3.57 17.70 -4.78
CA ASN A 52 -3.95 19.04 -5.23
C ASN A 52 -2.75 19.96 -5.51
N ALA A 53 -1.63 19.71 -4.84
CA ALA A 53 -0.37 20.40 -5.10
C ALA A 53 0.39 19.87 -6.34
N GLY A 54 -0.18 18.90 -7.07
CA GLY A 54 0.45 18.30 -8.24
C GLY A 54 1.66 17.41 -7.90
N ILE A 55 1.80 17.00 -6.66
CA ILE A 55 2.89 16.13 -6.22
C ILE A 55 2.56 14.69 -6.64
N ILE A 56 3.42 14.10 -7.45
CA ILE A 56 3.28 12.70 -7.85
C ILE A 56 3.80 11.79 -6.74
N ASP A 57 2.95 10.87 -6.34
CA ASP A 57 3.25 9.90 -5.30
C ASP A 57 2.97 8.49 -5.84
N SER A 58 3.90 8.00 -6.63
CA SER A 58 3.83 6.66 -7.23
C SER A 58 4.83 5.72 -6.54
N GLN A 59 4.31 4.78 -5.78
CA GLN A 59 5.14 3.71 -5.22
C GLN A 59 5.53 2.67 -6.29
N TRP A 60 4.79 2.61 -7.36
CA TRP A 60 5.08 1.71 -8.49
C TRP A 60 6.24 2.17 -9.34
N ASN A 61 6.38 3.49 -9.53
CA ASN A 61 7.48 4.07 -10.29
C ASN A 61 8.22 5.13 -9.45
N PRO A 62 9.11 4.70 -8.56
CA PRO A 62 9.89 5.61 -7.73
C PRO A 62 10.74 6.58 -8.55
N GLN A 63 11.27 6.13 -9.71
CA GLN A 63 12.10 6.98 -10.57
C GLN A 63 11.34 8.19 -11.09
N LEU A 64 10.08 7.99 -11.54
CA LEU A 64 9.22 9.08 -11.96
C LEU A 64 8.93 10.04 -10.80
N THR A 65 8.64 9.49 -9.63
CA THR A 65 8.41 10.29 -8.42
C THR A 65 9.61 11.16 -8.09
N TYR A 66 10.82 10.58 -8.13
CA TYR A 66 12.07 11.32 -7.87
C TYR A 66 12.38 12.35 -8.97
N ALA A 67 12.12 12.02 -10.23
CA ALA A 67 12.35 12.94 -11.35
C ALA A 67 11.45 14.18 -11.28
N GLN A 68 10.20 14.02 -10.87
CA GLN A 68 9.23 15.11 -10.87
C GLN A 68 9.22 15.91 -9.56
N ASN A 69 9.31 15.25 -8.43
CA ASN A 69 9.25 15.91 -7.13
C ASN A 69 10.62 16.29 -6.56
N GLY A 70 11.69 15.74 -7.10
CA GLY A 70 13.03 15.85 -6.51
C GLY A 70 13.23 14.93 -5.30
N SER A 71 14.48 14.72 -4.92
CA SER A 71 14.88 13.68 -3.95
C SER A 71 14.27 13.84 -2.57
N VAL A 72 14.22 15.06 -2.04
CA VAL A 72 13.80 15.28 -0.65
C VAL A 72 12.30 15.15 -0.51
N LEU A 73 11.52 15.67 -1.46
CA LEU A 73 10.08 15.56 -1.41
C LEU A 73 9.65 14.09 -1.61
N SER A 74 10.30 13.39 -2.56
CA SER A 74 10.05 11.96 -2.78
C SER A 74 10.42 11.11 -1.57
N PHE A 75 11.55 11.36 -0.93
CA PHE A 75 11.94 10.67 0.29
C PHE A 75 10.90 10.87 1.40
N THR A 76 10.47 12.10 1.60
CA THR A 76 9.48 12.40 2.63
C THR A 76 8.11 11.80 2.30
N THR A 77 7.64 11.80 1.03
CA THR A 77 6.39 11.13 0.65
C THR A 77 6.45 9.62 0.86
N SER A 78 7.60 9.02 0.59
CA SER A 78 7.79 7.58 0.80
C SER A 78 7.70 7.15 2.26
N TRP A 79 7.98 8.06 3.19
CA TRP A 79 7.97 7.76 4.63
C TRP A 79 6.62 7.27 5.15
N LYS A 80 5.52 7.78 4.59
CA LYS A 80 4.17 7.35 4.99
C LYS A 80 3.86 5.87 4.70
N TYR A 81 4.60 5.25 3.78
CA TYR A 81 4.43 3.83 3.41
C TYR A 81 5.30 2.87 4.23
N ILE A 82 6.20 3.38 5.06
CA ILE A 82 7.10 2.54 5.86
C ILE A 82 6.37 1.90 7.04
N LYS A 83 5.36 2.59 7.58
CA LYS A 83 4.68 2.16 8.79
C LYS A 83 3.21 1.87 8.53
N ASN A 84 2.81 0.63 8.78
CA ASN A 84 1.40 0.31 8.89
C ASN A 84 0.85 0.84 10.21
N ASN A 85 -0.26 1.53 10.16
CA ASN A 85 -1.00 1.84 11.36
C ASN A 85 -1.66 0.56 11.86
N LYS A 86 -1.54 0.30 13.15
CA LYS A 86 -2.33 -0.76 13.77
C LYS A 86 -3.80 -0.35 13.70
N PRO A 87 -4.72 -1.27 13.38
CA PRO A 87 -6.14 -1.01 13.52
C PRO A 87 -6.46 -0.53 14.93
N ASP A 88 -7.46 0.33 15.05
CA ASP A 88 -8.03 0.67 16.35
C ASP A 88 -8.51 -0.64 17.00
N GLU A 89 -8.30 -0.78 18.29
CA GLU A 89 -8.60 -2.01 19.08
C GLU A 89 -7.69 -3.22 18.79
N TYR A 90 -6.56 -3.06 18.07
CA TYR A 90 -5.62 -4.16 17.87
C TYR A 90 -5.04 -4.65 19.22
N SER A 91 -5.29 -5.92 19.50
CA SER A 91 -4.77 -6.62 20.66
C SER A 91 -4.03 -7.89 20.22
N THR A 92 -2.85 -8.13 20.77
CA THR A 92 -2.13 -9.39 20.56
C THR A 92 -2.89 -10.58 21.13
N ASP A 93 -3.60 -10.36 22.24
CA ASP A 93 -4.38 -11.41 22.90
C ASP A 93 -5.57 -11.86 22.05
N ASP A 94 -6.18 -10.93 21.32
CA ASP A 94 -7.29 -11.27 20.42
C ASP A 94 -6.79 -12.01 19.18
N VAL A 95 -5.63 -11.62 18.64
CA VAL A 95 -4.97 -12.38 17.57
C VAL A 95 -4.64 -13.81 18.02
N GLU A 96 -4.14 -13.99 19.25
CA GLU A 96 -3.87 -15.33 19.78
C GLU A 96 -5.15 -16.14 20.00
N LYS A 97 -6.23 -15.53 20.47
CA LYS A 97 -7.53 -16.21 20.59
C LYS A 97 -8.05 -16.67 19.22
N ILE A 98 -7.99 -15.80 18.21
CA ILE A 98 -8.37 -16.14 16.84
C ILE A 98 -7.53 -17.32 16.35
N ALA A 99 -6.21 -17.26 16.50
CA ALA A 99 -5.31 -18.32 16.07
C ALA A 99 -5.56 -19.66 16.79
N LYS A 100 -5.91 -19.62 18.09
CA LYS A 100 -6.29 -20.82 18.87
C LYS A 100 -7.61 -21.42 18.39
N ASN A 101 -8.59 -20.56 18.10
CA ASN A 101 -9.88 -21.02 17.58
C ASN A 101 -9.72 -21.68 16.19
N PHE A 102 -8.95 -21.09 15.30
CA PHE A 102 -8.64 -21.71 14.00
C PHE A 102 -7.95 -23.08 14.14
N LYS A 103 -7.06 -23.24 15.10
CA LYS A 103 -6.41 -24.52 15.35
C LYS A 103 -7.36 -25.56 15.91
N SER A 104 -8.37 -25.17 16.68
CA SER A 104 -9.38 -26.10 17.22
C SER A 104 -10.34 -26.59 16.14
N ASP A 105 -10.75 -25.72 15.23
CA ASP A 105 -11.66 -26.07 14.13
C ASP A 105 -10.99 -26.92 13.04
N SER A 106 -9.68 -26.75 12.86
CA SER A 106 -8.91 -27.52 11.87
C SER A 106 -8.58 -28.96 12.34
N THR A 107 -8.94 -29.35 13.56
CA THR A 107 -8.83 -30.72 14.08
C THR A 107 -9.98 -31.63 13.68
N ASP A 108 -10.57 -31.44 12.50
CA ASP A 108 -11.44 -32.42 11.91
C ASP A 108 -10.61 -33.66 11.52
N LYS A 109 -10.51 -34.59 12.49
CA LYS A 109 -9.71 -35.83 12.42
C LYS A 109 -10.07 -36.76 11.27
N ASN A 110 -11.05 -36.39 10.46
CA ASN A 110 -11.47 -37.16 9.28
C ASN A 110 -10.76 -36.78 7.98
N SER A 111 -9.89 -35.76 7.96
CA SER A 111 -9.12 -35.37 6.76
C SER A 111 -7.77 -36.10 6.62
N ALA A 112 -7.41 -36.97 7.54
CA ALA A 112 -6.14 -37.69 7.55
C ALA A 112 -6.07 -38.91 6.62
N LYS A 113 -6.99 -39.07 5.65
CA LYS A 113 -6.70 -39.89 4.49
C LYS A 113 -5.82 -39.07 3.57
N THR A 114 -4.58 -39.48 3.41
CA THR A 114 -3.58 -39.00 2.46
C THR A 114 -4.18 -38.87 1.05
N LYS A 115 -5.01 -37.85 0.83
CA LYS A 115 -5.37 -37.46 -0.53
C LYS A 115 -4.10 -36.91 -1.16
N LYS A 116 -3.62 -37.56 -2.19
CA LYS A 116 -2.53 -37.07 -3.01
C LYS A 116 -2.89 -35.63 -3.42
N MET A 117 -2.12 -34.64 -2.93
CA MET A 117 -2.37 -33.24 -3.26
C MET A 117 -2.22 -33.07 -4.77
N PRO A 118 -3.17 -32.42 -5.44
CA PRO A 118 -3.06 -32.12 -6.86
C PRO A 118 -1.94 -31.12 -7.11
N ASN A 119 -1.35 -31.16 -8.29
CA ASN A 119 -0.54 -30.07 -8.77
C ASN A 119 -1.45 -28.87 -9.10
N VAL A 120 -1.11 -27.69 -8.62
CA VAL A 120 -1.85 -26.45 -8.89
C VAL A 120 -0.97 -25.58 -9.78
N ILE A 121 -1.51 -25.19 -10.93
CA ILE A 121 -0.88 -24.20 -11.82
C ILE A 121 -1.75 -22.95 -11.77
N ALA A 122 -1.20 -21.88 -11.22
CA ALA A 122 -1.84 -20.58 -11.19
C ALA A 122 -1.25 -19.70 -12.29
N ILE A 123 -2.10 -19.16 -13.14
CA ILE A 123 -1.70 -18.25 -14.22
C ILE A 123 -2.41 -16.91 -13.97
N MET A 124 -1.64 -15.89 -13.64
CA MET A 124 -2.13 -14.52 -13.61
C MET A 124 -1.96 -13.94 -15.02
N ASN A 125 -3.06 -13.83 -15.74
CA ASN A 125 -3.04 -13.21 -17.06
C ASN A 125 -3.29 -11.71 -16.92
N GLU A 126 -2.20 -10.98 -16.87
CA GLU A 126 -2.20 -9.54 -16.64
C GLU A 126 -2.95 -8.80 -17.75
N SER A 127 -3.74 -7.82 -17.36
CA SER A 127 -4.56 -7.00 -18.28
C SER A 127 -5.61 -7.77 -19.11
N LEU A 128 -5.86 -9.03 -18.81
CA LEU A 128 -6.96 -9.78 -19.43
C LEU A 128 -8.28 -9.37 -18.75
N ALA A 129 -9.20 -8.86 -19.53
CA ALA A 129 -10.57 -8.60 -19.11
C ALA A 129 -11.55 -9.13 -20.15
N ASP A 130 -12.66 -9.68 -19.67
CA ASP A 130 -13.83 -9.89 -20.50
C ASP A 130 -14.53 -8.55 -20.67
N LEU A 131 -14.58 -8.04 -21.89
CA LEU A 131 -15.13 -6.71 -22.20
C LEU A 131 -16.62 -6.57 -21.85
N ASN A 132 -17.33 -7.69 -21.69
CA ASN A 132 -18.71 -7.70 -21.23
C ASN A 132 -18.87 -7.45 -19.72
N VAL A 133 -17.79 -7.30 -18.96
CA VAL A 133 -17.86 -7.03 -17.52
C VAL A 133 -18.57 -5.72 -17.22
N ASP A 134 -18.33 -4.68 -18.03
CA ASP A 134 -18.88 -3.34 -17.85
C ASP A 134 -20.20 -3.12 -18.60
N GLY A 135 -20.69 -4.12 -19.31
CA GLY A 135 -21.96 -4.06 -20.06
C GLY A 135 -21.89 -4.80 -21.38
N PRO A 136 -23.00 -4.84 -22.14
CA PRO A 136 -23.02 -5.52 -23.43
C PRO A 136 -22.02 -4.87 -24.40
N PHE A 137 -21.13 -5.67 -24.93
CA PHE A 137 -20.14 -5.27 -25.91
C PHE A 137 -20.23 -6.19 -27.12
N GLU A 138 -20.63 -5.63 -28.26
CA GLU A 138 -20.77 -6.39 -29.50
C GLU A 138 -19.51 -6.27 -30.36
N THR A 139 -19.02 -7.43 -30.79
CA THR A 139 -17.88 -7.56 -31.68
C THR A 139 -18.26 -8.39 -32.91
N SER A 140 -17.58 -8.18 -34.04
CA SER A 140 -17.80 -8.98 -35.24
C SER A 140 -17.45 -10.47 -35.07
N GLU A 141 -16.54 -10.78 -34.13
CA GLU A 141 -16.13 -12.14 -33.79
C GLU A 141 -15.94 -12.23 -32.26
N ASP A 142 -16.00 -13.43 -31.72
CA ASP A 142 -15.69 -13.65 -30.31
C ASP A 142 -14.20 -13.31 -30.04
N TYR A 143 -13.96 -12.35 -29.16
CA TYR A 143 -12.63 -11.87 -28.80
C TYR A 143 -11.90 -12.76 -27.77
N LEU A 144 -12.60 -13.69 -27.11
CA LEU A 144 -12.05 -14.66 -26.18
C LEU A 144 -12.58 -16.07 -26.46
N PRO A 145 -12.46 -16.60 -27.69
CA PRO A 145 -13.15 -17.82 -28.11
C PRO A 145 -12.75 -19.03 -27.28
N PHE A 146 -11.49 -19.14 -26.90
CA PHE A 146 -11.02 -20.22 -26.05
C PHE A 146 -11.64 -20.15 -24.66
N ILE A 147 -11.58 -18.98 -24.01
CA ILE A 147 -12.11 -18.80 -22.64
C ILE A 147 -13.63 -19.02 -22.63
N HIS A 148 -14.34 -18.48 -23.62
CA HIS A 148 -15.79 -18.63 -23.71
C HIS A 148 -16.21 -20.08 -23.99
N SER A 149 -15.43 -20.85 -24.73
CA SER A 149 -15.69 -22.25 -25.03
C SER A 149 -15.50 -23.20 -23.85
N LEU A 150 -14.76 -22.78 -22.81
CA LEU A 150 -14.54 -23.63 -21.64
C LEU A 150 -15.84 -23.85 -20.86
N THR A 151 -16.36 -25.10 -20.89
CA THR A 151 -17.61 -25.45 -20.21
C THR A 151 -17.47 -26.72 -19.37
N LYS A 152 -16.56 -27.61 -19.73
CA LYS A 152 -16.40 -28.91 -19.08
C LYS A 152 -15.28 -28.83 -18.04
N ASN A 153 -15.55 -29.34 -16.84
CA ASN A 153 -14.60 -29.29 -15.70
C ASN A 153 -14.06 -27.89 -15.41
N THR A 154 -14.89 -26.89 -15.59
CA THR A 154 -14.51 -25.47 -15.50
C THR A 154 -15.45 -24.74 -14.56
N ILE A 155 -14.91 -23.92 -13.70
CA ILE A 155 -15.63 -22.94 -12.90
C ILE A 155 -15.22 -21.57 -13.40
N LYS A 156 -16.18 -20.73 -13.75
CA LYS A 156 -15.97 -19.35 -14.19
C LYS A 156 -16.65 -18.39 -13.24
N GLY A 157 -16.10 -17.21 -13.09
CA GLY A 157 -16.70 -16.17 -12.27
C GLY A 157 -15.97 -14.83 -12.46
N LYS A 158 -16.57 -13.78 -11.93
CA LYS A 158 -15.93 -12.46 -11.82
C LYS A 158 -15.11 -12.43 -10.55
N LEU A 159 -13.85 -12.06 -10.65
CA LEU A 159 -12.97 -11.82 -9.52
C LEU A 159 -12.95 -10.31 -9.25
N TYR A 160 -13.51 -9.91 -8.13
CA TYR A 160 -13.38 -8.52 -7.66
C TYR A 160 -12.07 -8.39 -6.89
N VAL A 161 -11.21 -7.51 -7.37
CA VAL A 161 -9.93 -7.21 -6.73
C VAL A 161 -10.03 -5.89 -5.98
N SER A 162 -9.27 -5.75 -4.91
CA SER A 162 -9.24 -4.54 -4.06
C SER A 162 -8.36 -3.43 -4.65
N ILE A 163 -7.81 -3.62 -5.84
CA ILE A 163 -6.82 -2.76 -6.46
C ILE A 163 -7.44 -2.02 -7.64
N GLU A 164 -7.34 -0.70 -7.61
CA GLU A 164 -7.74 0.15 -8.74
C GLU A 164 -6.55 0.38 -9.68
N GLY A 165 -6.73 0.07 -10.97
CA GLY A 165 -5.79 0.33 -12.06
C GLY A 165 -4.37 -0.16 -11.81
N ALA A 166 -3.69 -0.73 -12.76
CA ALA A 166 -2.32 -1.24 -12.63
C ALA A 166 -2.07 -2.07 -11.33
N ASN A 167 -0.86 -2.14 -10.83
CA ASN A 167 -0.52 -2.81 -9.55
C ASN A 167 -0.93 -4.30 -9.47
N THR A 168 -0.84 -5.04 -10.53
CA THR A 168 -1.17 -6.49 -10.59
C THR A 168 -0.40 -7.30 -9.53
N ALA A 169 0.82 -6.88 -9.21
CA ALA A 169 1.62 -7.48 -8.13
C ALA A 169 0.92 -7.44 -6.77
N ASN A 170 0.04 -6.48 -6.55
CA ASN A 170 -0.73 -6.39 -5.32
C ASN A 170 -1.85 -7.46 -5.29
N SER A 171 -2.53 -7.68 -6.42
CA SER A 171 -3.51 -8.76 -6.55
C SER A 171 -2.85 -10.13 -6.43
N GLU A 172 -1.64 -10.28 -6.97
CA GLU A 172 -0.82 -11.48 -6.81
C GLU A 172 -0.46 -11.73 -5.35
N PHE A 173 -0.07 -10.68 -4.62
CA PHE A 173 0.22 -10.75 -3.20
C PHE A 173 -1.00 -11.25 -2.41
N GLU A 174 -2.19 -10.70 -2.66
CA GLU A 174 -3.43 -11.13 -2.00
C GLU A 174 -3.74 -12.60 -2.32
N PHE A 175 -3.61 -13.00 -3.57
CA PHE A 175 -3.85 -14.38 -4.00
C PHE A 175 -2.87 -15.37 -3.36
N LEU A 176 -1.58 -15.05 -3.37
CA LEU A 176 -0.55 -15.96 -2.86
C LEU A 176 -0.56 -16.08 -1.34
N THR A 177 -0.81 -14.99 -0.63
CA THR A 177 -0.67 -14.94 0.82
C THR A 177 -1.99 -15.04 1.57
N GLY A 178 -3.12 -14.80 0.91
CA GLY A 178 -4.42 -14.69 1.55
C GLY A 178 -4.59 -13.41 2.40
N ASN A 179 -3.64 -12.49 2.37
CA ASN A 179 -3.71 -11.24 3.11
C ASN A 179 -4.38 -10.15 2.27
N SER A 180 -5.31 -9.41 2.86
CA SER A 180 -5.94 -8.28 2.18
C SER A 180 -5.11 -7.01 2.26
N LEU A 181 -5.05 -6.27 1.16
CA LEU A 181 -4.43 -4.94 1.10
C LEU A 181 -5.22 -3.86 1.82
N ALA A 182 -6.46 -4.13 2.21
CA ALA A 182 -7.28 -3.19 2.97
C ALA A 182 -6.61 -2.72 4.28
N PHE A 183 -5.68 -3.51 4.81
CA PHE A 183 -4.95 -3.22 6.05
C PHE A 183 -3.61 -2.51 5.83
N PHE A 184 -3.24 -2.25 4.59
CA PHE A 184 -1.99 -1.56 4.26
C PHE A 184 -2.25 -0.08 3.97
N ALA A 185 -1.19 0.71 3.98
CA ALA A 185 -1.30 2.11 3.58
C ALA A 185 -1.83 2.21 2.13
N PRO A 186 -2.68 3.20 1.82
CA PRO A 186 -3.16 3.40 0.46
C PRO A 186 -2.01 3.44 -0.55
N ARG A 187 -2.15 2.73 -1.65
CA ARG A 187 -1.13 2.61 -2.71
C ARG A 187 0.17 1.92 -2.30
N ALA A 188 0.21 1.26 -1.16
CA ALA A 188 1.36 0.45 -0.78
C ALA A 188 1.59 -0.69 -1.78
N VAL A 189 2.85 -1.04 -1.97
CA VAL A 189 3.26 -2.24 -2.72
C VAL A 189 3.93 -3.18 -1.73
N PRO A 190 3.24 -4.24 -1.24
CA PRO A 190 3.73 -5.10 -0.17
C PRO A 190 5.09 -5.70 -0.45
N TYR A 191 5.36 -6.10 -1.67
CA TYR A 191 6.66 -6.65 -2.05
C TYR A 191 7.82 -5.67 -1.85
N ASN A 192 7.57 -4.38 -2.01
CA ASN A 192 8.60 -3.37 -1.83
C ASN A 192 8.80 -2.99 -0.36
N ASN A 193 7.72 -2.93 0.41
CA ASN A 193 7.72 -2.28 1.70
C ASN A 193 7.62 -3.24 2.89
N TYR A 194 6.94 -4.37 2.72
CA TYR A 194 6.55 -5.24 3.85
C TYR A 194 7.09 -6.65 3.78
N VAL A 195 7.26 -7.20 2.58
CA VAL A 195 7.83 -8.56 2.40
C VAL A 195 9.34 -8.49 2.54
N LYS A 196 9.86 -8.75 3.74
CA LYS A 196 11.29 -8.70 4.04
C LYS A 196 11.91 -10.09 4.30
N GLY A 197 11.16 -11.14 4.05
CA GLY A 197 11.60 -12.50 4.33
C GLY A 197 10.57 -13.51 3.87
N VAL A 198 10.61 -14.70 4.47
CA VAL A 198 9.68 -15.77 4.14
C VAL A 198 8.30 -15.44 4.69
N VAL A 199 7.32 -15.39 3.80
CA VAL A 199 5.91 -15.17 4.12
C VAL A 199 5.15 -16.45 3.80
N PRO A 200 4.23 -16.92 4.67
CA PRO A 200 3.34 -18.03 4.33
C PRO A 200 2.57 -17.74 3.04
N SER A 201 2.59 -18.68 2.12
CA SER A 201 1.96 -18.51 0.81
C SER A 201 1.53 -19.86 0.22
N LEU A 202 0.71 -19.83 -0.84
CA LEU A 202 0.28 -21.01 -1.56
C LEU A 202 1.42 -21.81 -2.19
N THR A 203 2.53 -21.14 -2.47
CA THR A 203 3.70 -21.74 -3.15
C THR A 203 4.65 -22.44 -2.21
N ARG A 204 4.28 -22.62 -0.95
CA ARG A 204 5.17 -23.17 0.08
C ARG A 204 4.63 -24.43 0.73
#